data_202f16d7ee0c8b133b6825c6fa3c40d8
#
_entry.id   202f16d7ee0c8b133b6825c6fa3c40d8
#
_cell.length_a   1.000
_cell.length_b   1.000
_cell.length_c   1.000
_cell.angle_alpha   90.00
_cell.angle_beta   90.00
_cell.angle_gamma   90.00
#
_symmetry.space_group_name_H-M   'P 1'
#
loop_
_entity.id
_entity.type
_entity.pdbx_description
1 polymer ?
#
loop_
_entity_poly.entity_id
_entity_poly.type
_entity_poly.pdbx_seq_one_letter_code
_entity_poly.pdbx_strand_id
1 'polypeptide(L)'
;STQGYSSAASDVYKRQCMDNFKFEEELTKVIGVNISLQYGSFFGDSLNAMRLQVDTLDKVIPEKELSTFYTSVDPKDYYNEKGKPIAVKAYSAVGPSTSKDETTTTSSGVKQRTIIQTIKLPNSLGDHIFNKYKENKEYFKTPESFIKNVLKGVYIRCTHGDGTILYIDGLSLNLNFEALIESSSGKRDSLVYKSYFFGATKEVIQANHFSNGNRLEELAQDPDHTYLKSPAGIFTEATFPIAEIYNEHKRDTLNGVNVSFTRYNEKESKYKMGIPQYVLMVRKKDMFSFFEENKIIDNKTSFLSSYSSSNNTYTFTNICLLYTSPSPRDYAAS
;
A
#
# COMPACT_ATOMS: atom_id res chain seq x y z
N SER A 1 -4.16 1.06 -7.60
CA SER A 1 -4.67 2.14 -6.75
C SER A 1 -5.98 1.74 -6.10
N THR A 2 -5.91 1.06 -4.97
CA THR A 2 -7.03 0.83 -4.07
C THR A 2 -6.83 1.66 -2.81
N GLN A 3 -6.88 2.99 -2.97
CA GLN A 3 -7.05 3.91 -1.87
C GLN A 3 -8.40 4.59 -2.06
N GLY A 4 -9.41 4.04 -1.47
CA GLY A 4 -10.75 4.63 -1.52
C GLY A 4 -11.81 3.80 -0.83
N TYR A 5 -11.57 3.37 0.42
CA TYR A 5 -12.66 2.90 1.27
C TYR A 5 -12.57 3.53 2.66
N SER A 6 -13.42 4.51 2.81
CA SER A 6 -14.06 5.07 4.01
C SER A 6 -13.32 4.99 5.35
N SER A 7 -12.91 6.15 5.83
CA SER A 7 -12.40 6.38 7.18
C SER A 7 -13.33 5.91 8.32
N ALA A 8 -14.65 5.87 8.11
CA ALA A 8 -15.61 5.46 9.15
C ALA A 8 -15.60 3.95 9.46
N ALA A 9 -15.41 3.08 8.45
CA ALA A 9 -15.32 1.64 8.69
C ALA A 9 -13.96 1.25 9.28
N SER A 10 -12.91 2.03 9.03
CA SER A 10 -11.58 1.80 9.60
C SER A 10 -11.53 2.09 11.10
N ASP A 11 -12.27 3.07 11.59
CA ASP A 11 -12.26 3.46 13.00
C ASP A 11 -12.92 2.41 13.92
N VAL A 12 -13.90 1.68 13.41
CA VAL A 12 -14.52 0.56 14.17
C VAL A 12 -13.59 -0.65 14.22
N TYR A 13 -12.86 -0.93 13.14
CA TYR A 13 -11.87 -2.03 13.11
C TYR A 13 -10.60 -1.72 13.91
N LYS A 14 -10.20 -0.46 13.98
CA LYS A 14 -9.05 0.03 14.77
C LYS A 14 -9.12 -0.35 16.24
N ARG A 15 -10.30 -0.33 16.82
CA ARG A 15 -10.52 -0.64 18.24
C ARG A 15 -10.55 -2.15 18.54
N GLN A 16 -10.73 -3.01 17.54
CA GLN A 16 -10.98 -4.44 17.80
C GLN A 16 -9.72 -5.34 17.76
N CYS A 17 -8.63 -4.92 17.11
CA CYS A 17 -7.46 -5.81 16.95
C CYS A 17 -6.59 -5.96 18.20
N MET A 18 -6.60 -4.99 19.13
CA MET A 18 -5.82 -5.05 20.36
C MET A 18 -6.66 -4.86 21.63
N ASP A 19 -7.87 -4.32 21.54
CA ASP A 19 -8.80 -4.22 22.67
C ASP A 19 -9.13 -5.64 23.17
N ASN A 20 -8.59 -5.99 24.35
CA ASN A 20 -8.69 -7.31 24.98
C ASN A 20 -7.72 -8.39 24.47
N PHE A 21 -6.63 -8.02 23.77
CA PHE A 21 -5.62 -9.02 23.45
C PHE A 21 -5.05 -9.65 24.73
N LYS A 22 -5.09 -10.98 24.79
CA LYS A 22 -4.60 -11.74 25.94
C LYS A 22 -3.97 -13.04 25.46
N PHE A 23 -2.73 -13.29 25.89
CA PHE A 23 -2.20 -14.64 25.85
C PHE A 23 -2.81 -15.48 26.95
N GLU A 24 -3.14 -16.72 26.64
CA GLU A 24 -3.65 -17.67 27.62
C GLU A 24 -2.54 -18.08 28.60
N GLU A 25 -2.92 -18.40 29.84
CA GLU A 25 -1.98 -18.75 30.90
C GLU A 25 -1.35 -20.16 30.72
N GLU A 26 -1.99 -20.98 29.91
CA GLU A 26 -1.58 -22.35 29.60
C GLU A 26 -0.42 -22.43 28.60
N LEU A 27 -0.01 -21.31 27.99
CA LEU A 27 1.08 -21.29 27.03
C LEU A 27 2.42 -21.64 27.69
N THR A 28 3.13 -22.60 27.12
CA THR A 28 4.39 -23.09 27.65
C THR A 28 5.59 -22.72 26.79
N LYS A 29 5.47 -22.86 25.47
CA LYS A 29 6.61 -22.72 24.56
C LYS A 29 6.18 -22.19 23.20
N VAL A 30 6.99 -21.29 22.62
CA VAL A 30 6.89 -20.89 21.22
C VAL A 30 7.39 -22.02 20.33
N ILE A 31 6.58 -22.48 19.40
CA ILE A 31 6.93 -23.55 18.45
C ILE A 31 7.07 -23.07 17.01
N GLY A 32 6.62 -21.87 16.71
CA GLY A 32 6.76 -21.30 15.40
C GLY A 32 6.38 -19.84 15.35
N VAL A 33 7.13 -19.10 14.54
CA VAL A 33 6.85 -17.69 14.21
C VAL A 33 6.92 -17.54 12.70
N ASN A 34 5.96 -16.87 12.12
CA ASN A 34 6.00 -16.60 10.70
C ASN A 34 5.26 -15.32 10.33
N ILE A 35 5.62 -14.75 9.17
CA ILE A 35 4.85 -13.73 8.49
C ILE A 35 4.09 -14.39 7.34
N SER A 36 2.81 -14.08 7.22
CA SER A 36 1.99 -14.45 6.08
C SER A 36 1.69 -13.21 5.24
N LEU A 37 2.06 -13.28 3.94
CA LEU A 37 1.71 -12.30 2.93
C LEU A 37 0.57 -12.88 2.10
N GLN A 38 -0.58 -12.22 2.13
CA GLN A 38 -1.76 -12.61 1.36
C GLN A 38 -1.94 -11.67 0.17
N TYR A 39 -2.23 -12.24 -0.99
CA TYR A 39 -2.54 -11.51 -2.21
C TYR A 39 -3.44 -12.33 -3.12
N GLY A 40 -4.21 -11.64 -3.98
CA GLY A 40 -5.05 -12.28 -5.01
C GLY A 40 -4.52 -12.06 -6.41
N SER A 41 -3.62 -11.08 -6.59
CA SER A 41 -3.10 -10.67 -7.89
C SER A 41 -1.63 -10.27 -7.82
N PHE A 42 -0.98 -10.28 -8.97
CA PHE A 42 0.42 -9.89 -9.16
C PHE A 42 0.60 -9.39 -10.60
N PHE A 43 1.70 -8.69 -10.83
CA PHE A 43 2.14 -8.28 -12.16
C PHE A 43 3.48 -8.92 -12.50
N GLY A 44 3.65 -9.40 -13.74
CA GLY A 44 4.89 -9.97 -14.23
C GLY A 44 4.91 -11.49 -14.34
N ASP A 45 6.09 -12.09 -14.33
CA ASP A 45 6.28 -13.54 -14.47
C ASP A 45 6.02 -14.26 -13.15
N SER A 46 4.89 -14.96 -13.09
CA SER A 46 4.45 -15.68 -11.89
C SER A 46 5.39 -16.79 -11.42
N LEU A 47 6.18 -17.33 -12.31
CA LEU A 47 7.09 -18.46 -12.03
C LEU A 47 8.54 -18.00 -11.80
N ASN A 48 8.85 -16.74 -12.01
CA ASN A 48 10.20 -16.23 -11.80
C ASN A 48 10.63 -16.39 -10.33
N ALA A 49 11.82 -16.93 -10.14
CA ALA A 49 12.39 -17.13 -8.80
C ALA A 49 12.89 -15.79 -8.23
N MET A 50 12.37 -15.44 -7.08
CA MET A 50 12.67 -14.22 -6.36
C MET A 50 13.12 -14.53 -4.93
N ARG A 51 13.74 -13.57 -4.26
CA ARG A 51 14.18 -13.70 -2.86
C ARG A 51 13.69 -12.52 -2.03
N LEU A 52 12.87 -12.82 -1.03
CA LEU A 52 12.49 -11.89 0.01
C LEU A 52 13.49 -11.95 1.17
N GLN A 53 13.74 -10.80 1.74
CA GLN A 53 14.46 -10.61 3.00
C GLN A 53 13.57 -9.86 3.97
N VAL A 54 13.62 -10.24 5.23
CA VAL A 54 12.89 -9.58 6.34
C VAL A 54 13.91 -9.05 7.33
N ASP A 55 13.83 -7.77 7.62
CA ASP A 55 14.62 -7.07 8.62
C ASP A 55 13.69 -6.49 9.69
N THR A 56 14.15 -6.37 10.94
CA THR A 56 13.43 -5.64 11.99
C THR A 56 13.74 -4.16 11.93
N LEU A 57 12.75 -3.33 12.26
CA LEU A 57 12.97 -1.89 12.40
C LEU A 57 13.65 -1.56 13.74
N ASP A 58 14.64 -0.70 13.69
CA ASP A 58 15.37 -0.18 14.86
C ASP A 58 14.71 1.06 15.43
N LYS A 59 13.99 1.82 14.58
CA LYS A 59 13.27 3.03 14.94
C LYS A 59 11.81 2.93 14.51
N VAL A 60 10.94 3.55 15.27
CA VAL A 60 9.54 3.74 14.91
C VAL A 60 9.44 4.89 13.92
N ILE A 61 8.66 4.73 12.84
CA ILE A 61 8.32 5.83 11.95
C ILE A 61 7.38 6.77 12.72
N PRO A 62 7.73 8.07 12.93
CA PRO A 62 6.88 8.97 13.66
C PRO A 62 5.55 9.21 12.94
N GLU A 63 4.45 9.19 13.67
CA GLU A 63 3.10 9.43 13.10
C GLU A 63 2.99 10.76 12.36
N LYS A 64 3.71 11.79 12.84
CA LYS A 64 3.79 13.10 12.19
C LYS A 64 4.44 13.08 10.81
N GLU A 65 5.27 12.08 10.53
CA GLU A 65 5.96 11.93 9.25
C GLU A 65 5.15 11.07 8.26
N LEU A 66 4.04 10.47 8.70
CA LEU A 66 3.23 9.59 7.86
C LEU A 66 2.64 10.28 6.65
N SER A 67 2.16 11.51 6.81
CA SER A 67 1.62 12.30 5.70
C SER A 67 2.68 12.66 4.66
N THR A 68 3.96 12.66 5.07
CA THR A 68 5.12 12.97 4.23
C THR A 68 5.99 11.74 3.93
N PHE A 69 5.57 10.55 4.37
CA PHE A 69 6.29 9.31 4.10
C PHE A 69 5.93 8.78 2.70
N TYR A 70 6.48 9.43 1.70
CA TYR A 70 6.28 9.06 0.32
C TYR A 70 7.02 7.75 -0.04
N THR A 71 6.58 7.09 -1.10
CA THR A 71 7.19 5.87 -1.62
C THR A 71 8.64 6.03 -2.08
N SER A 72 9.13 7.25 -2.20
CA SER A 72 10.53 7.60 -2.49
C SER A 72 11.42 7.69 -1.26
N VAL A 73 10.85 7.72 -0.04
CA VAL A 73 11.64 7.78 1.21
C VAL A 73 12.44 6.50 1.37
N ASP A 74 13.75 6.63 1.57
CA ASP A 74 14.64 5.49 1.79
C ASP A 74 14.43 4.93 3.22
N PRO A 75 14.08 3.66 3.39
CA PRO A 75 13.86 3.06 4.70
C PRO A 75 15.14 2.85 5.52
N LYS A 76 16.34 3.16 5.00
CA LYS A 76 17.65 2.96 5.65
C LYS A 76 17.75 3.63 7.02
N ASP A 77 17.04 4.72 7.23
CA ASP A 77 17.04 5.44 8.51
C ASP A 77 16.32 4.67 9.63
N TYR A 78 15.54 3.66 9.29
CA TYR A 78 14.65 2.95 10.21
C TYR A 78 15.08 1.52 10.52
N TYR A 79 16.03 0.93 9.76
CA TYR A 79 16.55 -0.41 10.00
C TYR A 79 18.07 -0.46 9.83
N ASN A 80 18.71 -1.47 10.41
CA ASN A 80 20.17 -1.65 10.28
C ASN A 80 20.50 -2.42 9.00
N GLU A 81 20.87 -1.72 7.94
CA GLU A 81 21.23 -2.31 6.65
C GLU A 81 22.42 -3.31 6.75
N LYS A 82 23.34 -3.09 7.69
CA LYS A 82 24.51 -3.94 7.93
C LYS A 82 24.20 -5.12 8.86
N GLY A 83 23.01 -5.14 9.44
CA GLY A 83 22.55 -6.22 10.30
C GLY A 83 22.28 -7.51 9.53
N LYS A 84 22.21 -8.63 10.24
CA LYS A 84 21.73 -9.88 9.64
C LYS A 84 20.20 -9.81 9.54
N PRO A 85 19.62 -10.16 8.37
CA PRO A 85 18.17 -10.27 8.26
C PRO A 85 17.65 -11.34 9.21
N ILE A 86 16.45 -11.13 9.73
CA ILE A 86 15.81 -12.13 10.60
C ILE A 86 15.27 -13.33 9.80
N ALA A 87 14.99 -13.12 8.51
CA ALA A 87 14.60 -14.21 7.62
C ALA A 87 14.91 -13.89 6.15
N VAL A 88 15.10 -14.95 5.38
CA VAL A 88 15.22 -14.92 3.93
C VAL A 88 14.39 -16.06 3.35
N LYS A 89 13.63 -15.78 2.30
CA LYS A 89 12.82 -16.78 1.59
C LYS A 89 12.98 -16.65 0.09
N ALA A 90 13.32 -17.74 -0.59
CA ALA A 90 13.14 -17.88 -2.03
C ALA A 90 11.66 -18.17 -2.34
N TYR A 91 11.11 -17.53 -3.35
CA TYR A 91 9.70 -17.69 -3.72
C TYR A 91 9.46 -17.41 -5.20
N SER A 92 8.30 -17.84 -5.68
CA SER A 92 7.66 -17.38 -6.91
C SER A 92 6.24 -16.94 -6.59
N ALA A 93 5.61 -16.13 -7.43
CA ALA A 93 4.27 -15.61 -7.15
C ALA A 93 3.21 -16.71 -7.06
N VAL A 94 3.41 -17.83 -7.74
CA VAL A 94 2.56 -19.03 -7.67
C VAL A 94 3.44 -20.27 -7.61
N GLY A 95 2.85 -21.41 -7.22
CA GLY A 95 3.50 -22.70 -7.25
C GLY A 95 4.00 -23.18 -5.88
N PRO A 96 5.00 -24.09 -5.84
CA PRO A 96 5.36 -24.82 -4.64
C PRO A 96 5.86 -23.98 -3.46
N SER A 97 6.28 -22.74 -3.71
CA SER A 97 6.71 -21.83 -2.65
C SER A 97 5.56 -21.21 -1.86
N THR A 98 4.33 -21.28 -2.37
CA THR A 98 3.12 -20.77 -1.70
C THR A 98 2.65 -21.78 -0.64
N SER A 99 2.16 -21.29 0.48
CA SER A 99 1.54 -22.14 1.49
C SER A 99 0.05 -22.38 1.22
N LYS A 100 -0.55 -21.53 0.41
CA LYS A 100 -1.94 -21.63 -0.04
C LYS A 100 -2.10 -20.95 -1.39
N ASP A 101 -2.88 -21.56 -2.28
CA ASP A 101 -3.33 -20.98 -3.56
C ASP A 101 -4.71 -21.54 -3.87
N GLU A 102 -5.74 -20.79 -3.55
CA GLU A 102 -7.13 -21.22 -3.67
C GLU A 102 -7.97 -20.16 -4.36
N THR A 103 -8.95 -20.61 -5.12
CA THR A 103 -9.99 -19.75 -5.70
C THR A 103 -11.32 -20.12 -5.08
N THR A 104 -11.94 -19.17 -4.40
CA THR A 104 -13.27 -19.30 -3.81
C THR A 104 -14.28 -18.50 -4.64
N THR A 105 -15.54 -18.91 -4.61
CA THR A 105 -16.64 -18.15 -5.21
C THR A 105 -17.46 -17.57 -4.08
N THR A 106 -17.60 -16.23 -4.06
CA THR A 106 -18.42 -15.53 -3.09
C THR A 106 -19.91 -15.83 -3.30
N SER A 107 -20.73 -15.52 -2.30
CA SER A 107 -22.21 -15.63 -2.42
C SER A 107 -22.81 -14.81 -3.57
N SER A 108 -22.11 -13.77 -4.01
CA SER A 108 -22.45 -12.95 -5.18
C SER A 108 -21.93 -13.50 -6.51
N GLY A 109 -21.34 -14.71 -6.53
CA GLY A 109 -20.80 -15.36 -7.73
C GLY A 109 -19.44 -14.84 -8.21
N VAL A 110 -18.80 -13.93 -7.47
CA VAL A 110 -17.47 -13.40 -7.80
C VAL A 110 -16.40 -14.40 -7.40
N LYS A 111 -15.51 -14.74 -8.34
CA LYS A 111 -14.34 -15.57 -8.06
C LYS A 111 -13.25 -14.72 -7.41
N GLN A 112 -12.82 -15.15 -6.22
CA GLN A 112 -11.72 -14.52 -5.49
C GLN A 112 -10.59 -15.51 -5.29
N ARG A 113 -9.41 -15.19 -5.79
CA ARG A 113 -8.19 -15.97 -5.57
C ARG A 113 -7.47 -15.47 -4.33
N THR A 114 -6.99 -16.39 -3.51
CA THR A 114 -6.18 -16.11 -2.33
C THR A 114 -4.91 -16.92 -2.39
N ILE A 115 -3.78 -16.24 -2.44
CA ILE A 115 -2.45 -16.84 -2.41
C ILE A 115 -1.77 -16.37 -1.12
N ILE A 116 -1.12 -17.28 -0.42
CA ILE A 116 -0.39 -16.97 0.81
C ILE A 116 1.07 -17.40 0.67
N GLN A 117 1.97 -16.47 0.91
CA GLN A 117 3.39 -16.72 1.11
C GLN A 117 3.70 -16.67 2.61
N THR A 118 4.17 -17.78 3.17
CA THR A 118 4.56 -17.84 4.59
C THR A 118 6.08 -17.77 4.71
N ILE A 119 6.57 -16.79 5.45
CA ILE A 119 8.00 -16.57 5.73
C ILE A 119 8.25 -16.99 7.17
N LYS A 120 9.03 -18.05 7.37
CA LYS A 120 9.40 -18.51 8.72
C LYS A 120 10.37 -17.51 9.35
N LEU A 121 10.11 -17.16 10.61
CA LEU A 121 10.94 -16.30 11.45
C LEU A 121 11.56 -17.13 12.59
N PRO A 122 12.64 -16.65 13.22
CA PRO A 122 13.21 -17.29 14.40
C PRO A 122 12.22 -17.33 15.57
N ASN A 123 12.15 -18.46 16.28
CA ASN A 123 11.32 -18.58 17.47
C ASN A 123 11.69 -17.58 18.57
N SER A 124 12.96 -17.15 18.62
CA SER A 124 13.42 -16.11 19.55
C SER A 124 12.66 -14.79 19.44
N LEU A 125 12.10 -14.45 18.28
CA LEU A 125 11.21 -13.29 18.13
C LEU A 125 9.90 -13.53 18.89
N GLY A 126 9.34 -14.72 18.79
CA GLY A 126 8.13 -15.09 19.54
C GLY A 126 8.38 -15.11 21.05
N ASP A 127 9.52 -15.66 21.47
CA ASP A 127 9.94 -15.66 22.88
C ASP A 127 10.09 -14.21 23.39
N HIS A 128 10.69 -13.32 22.59
CA HIS A 128 10.78 -11.90 22.92
C HIS A 128 9.40 -11.28 23.13
N ILE A 129 8.47 -11.47 22.19
CA ILE A 129 7.11 -10.92 22.25
C ILE A 129 6.39 -11.47 23.48
N PHE A 130 6.48 -12.78 23.74
CA PHE A 130 5.82 -13.41 24.88
C PHE A 130 6.41 -12.97 26.23
N ASN A 131 7.72 -12.78 26.31
CA ASN A 131 8.38 -12.26 27.52
C ASN A 131 7.98 -10.80 27.78
N LYS A 132 7.85 -9.97 26.73
CA LYS A 132 7.33 -8.60 26.85
C LYS A 132 5.89 -8.56 27.39
N TYR A 133 5.06 -9.51 27.01
CA TYR A 133 3.72 -9.65 27.59
C TYR A 133 3.76 -10.00 29.06
N LYS A 134 4.64 -10.93 29.47
CA LYS A 134 4.81 -11.31 30.89
C LYS A 134 5.37 -10.15 31.70
N GLU A 135 6.27 -9.33 31.12
CA GLU A 135 6.84 -8.15 31.74
C GLU A 135 5.76 -7.10 32.02
N ASN A 136 4.97 -6.75 31.02
CA ASN A 136 3.91 -5.77 31.16
C ASN A 136 2.81 -5.94 30.10
N LYS A 137 1.63 -6.37 30.54
CA LYS A 137 0.45 -6.58 29.68
C LYS A 137 -0.06 -5.28 29.01
N GLU A 138 0.24 -4.10 29.60
CA GLU A 138 -0.13 -2.80 29.04
C GLU A 138 0.50 -2.53 27.68
N TYR A 139 1.64 -3.16 27.38
CA TYR A 139 2.28 -3.05 26.06
C TYR A 139 1.43 -3.59 24.91
N PHE A 140 0.40 -4.40 25.23
CA PHE A 140 -0.47 -5.07 24.26
C PHE A 140 -1.89 -4.49 24.22
N LYS A 141 -2.15 -3.36 24.90
CA LYS A 141 -3.48 -2.75 24.90
C LYS A 141 -3.76 -1.89 23.67
N THR A 142 -2.74 -1.26 23.12
CA THR A 142 -2.89 -0.44 21.91
C THR A 142 -1.78 -0.73 20.91
N PRO A 143 -2.03 -0.55 19.59
CA PRO A 143 -1.01 -0.71 18.56
C PRO A 143 0.21 0.17 18.81
N GLU A 144 0.03 1.41 19.24
CA GLU A 144 1.12 2.36 19.50
C GLU A 144 2.01 1.87 20.65
N SER A 145 1.40 1.35 21.73
CA SER A 145 2.13 0.78 22.86
C SER A 145 2.92 -0.44 22.45
N PHE A 146 2.32 -1.33 21.63
CA PHE A 146 2.98 -2.51 21.10
C PHE A 146 4.17 -2.15 20.21
N ILE A 147 3.99 -1.24 19.27
CA ILE A 147 5.04 -0.78 18.36
C ILE A 147 6.20 -0.14 19.14
N LYS A 148 5.91 0.65 20.13
CA LYS A 148 6.93 1.33 20.93
C LYS A 148 7.74 0.39 21.81
N ASN A 149 7.10 -0.61 22.42
CA ASN A 149 7.68 -1.39 23.51
C ASN A 149 8.02 -2.85 23.15
N VAL A 150 7.37 -3.41 22.11
CA VAL A 150 7.49 -4.83 21.79
C VAL A 150 8.16 -5.06 20.45
N LEU A 151 7.57 -4.57 19.37
CA LEU A 151 8.09 -4.74 18.01
C LEU A 151 7.83 -3.48 17.18
N LYS A 152 8.87 -2.77 16.82
CA LYS A 152 8.78 -1.49 16.08
C LYS A 152 8.28 -1.66 14.66
N GLY A 153 8.35 -2.86 14.13
CA GLY A 153 7.92 -3.22 12.80
C GLY A 153 8.92 -4.11 12.07
N VAL A 154 8.58 -4.46 10.84
CA VAL A 154 9.42 -5.24 9.94
C VAL A 154 9.53 -4.55 8.58
N TYR A 155 10.70 -4.68 7.97
CA TYR A 155 10.93 -4.26 6.60
C TYR A 155 11.09 -5.49 5.71
N ILE A 156 10.23 -5.63 4.73
CA ILE A 156 10.23 -6.75 3.79
C ILE A 156 10.61 -6.23 2.41
N ARG A 157 11.70 -6.75 1.86
CA ARG A 157 12.21 -6.32 0.57
C ARG A 157 12.57 -7.48 -0.33
N CYS A 158 12.44 -7.27 -1.64
CA CYS A 158 13.01 -8.17 -2.62
C CYS A 158 14.49 -7.84 -2.79
N THR A 159 15.35 -8.85 -2.64
CA THR A 159 16.81 -8.70 -2.76
C THR A 159 17.39 -9.41 -3.98
N HIS A 160 16.58 -10.20 -4.67
CA HIS A 160 17.00 -10.91 -5.88
C HIS A 160 15.78 -11.27 -6.71
N GLY A 161 15.95 -11.19 -8.04
CA GLY A 161 14.88 -11.39 -9.01
C GLY A 161 14.14 -10.09 -9.33
N ASP A 162 13.62 -9.97 -10.53
CA ASP A 162 13.01 -8.76 -11.10
C ASP A 162 11.72 -9.05 -11.87
N GLY A 163 11.18 -10.25 -11.71
CA GLY A 163 10.10 -10.73 -12.59
C GLY A 163 8.69 -10.39 -12.15
N THR A 164 8.45 -10.07 -10.86
CA THR A 164 7.08 -10.03 -10.35
C THR A 164 6.89 -8.99 -9.26
N ILE A 165 5.74 -8.30 -9.32
CA ILE A 165 5.25 -7.41 -8.25
C ILE A 165 4.01 -8.05 -7.65
N LEU A 166 4.02 -8.34 -6.35
CA LEU A 166 2.87 -8.86 -5.62
C LEU A 166 2.02 -7.68 -5.12
N TYR A 167 0.71 -7.75 -5.33
CA TYR A 167 -0.25 -6.81 -4.74
C TYR A 167 -0.74 -7.39 -3.41
N ILE A 168 -0.07 -7.01 -2.32
CA ILE A 168 -0.36 -7.55 -0.99
C ILE A 168 -1.66 -6.95 -0.46
N ASP A 169 -2.64 -7.82 -0.22
CA ASP A 169 -3.95 -7.49 0.35
C ASP A 169 -3.96 -7.60 1.88
N GLY A 170 -3.11 -8.46 2.42
CA GLY A 170 -3.01 -8.70 3.85
C GLY A 170 -1.61 -9.14 4.28
N LEU A 171 -1.23 -8.72 5.47
CA LEU A 171 -0.01 -9.14 6.15
C LEU A 171 -0.33 -9.46 7.60
N SER A 172 0.19 -10.59 8.09
CA SER A 172 0.09 -10.93 9.50
C SER A 172 1.37 -11.57 10.03
N LEU A 173 1.69 -11.23 11.28
CA LEU A 173 2.68 -11.93 12.09
C LEU A 173 1.94 -12.99 12.92
N ASN A 174 2.35 -14.25 12.79
CA ASN A 174 1.70 -15.39 13.45
C ASN A 174 2.67 -16.01 14.44
N LEU A 175 2.17 -16.24 15.65
CA LEU A 175 2.88 -16.89 16.74
C LEU A 175 2.16 -18.19 17.10
N ASN A 176 2.88 -19.30 17.07
CA ASN A 176 2.34 -20.61 17.42
C ASN A 176 2.99 -21.11 18.71
N PHE A 177 2.16 -21.62 19.61
CA PHE A 177 2.55 -22.07 20.94
C PHE A 177 2.10 -23.50 21.21
N GLU A 178 2.85 -24.19 22.03
CA GLU A 178 2.36 -25.33 22.83
C GLU A 178 1.68 -24.76 24.06
N ALA A 179 0.60 -25.38 24.46
CA ALA A 179 -0.13 -25.10 25.70
C ALA A 179 -0.49 -26.38 26.41
N LEU A 180 -0.42 -26.38 27.75
CA LEU A 180 -0.86 -27.48 28.58
C LEU A 180 -2.21 -27.12 29.22
N ILE A 181 -3.25 -27.81 28.81
CA ILE A 181 -4.59 -27.65 29.37
C ILE A 181 -4.93 -28.79 30.32
N GLU A 182 -5.95 -28.56 31.12
CA GLU A 182 -6.47 -29.56 32.03
C GLU A 182 -7.14 -30.72 31.26
N SER A 183 -6.69 -31.93 31.48
CA SER A 183 -7.28 -33.12 30.91
C SER A 183 -8.53 -33.56 31.69
N SER A 184 -9.29 -34.51 31.16
CA SER A 184 -10.45 -35.08 31.82
C SER A 184 -10.14 -35.71 33.18
N SER A 185 -8.86 -35.94 33.49
CA SER A 185 -8.37 -36.46 34.79
C SER A 185 -8.16 -35.34 35.84
N GLY A 186 -8.39 -34.09 35.50
CA GLY A 186 -8.12 -32.93 36.36
C GLY A 186 -6.63 -32.57 36.48
N LYS A 187 -5.76 -33.14 35.64
CA LYS A 187 -4.34 -32.80 35.57
C LYS A 187 -4.07 -31.93 34.36
N ARG A 188 -3.15 -30.98 34.48
CA ARG A 188 -2.70 -30.12 33.39
C ARG A 188 -1.62 -30.82 32.55
N ASP A 189 -2.02 -31.84 31.82
CA ASP A 189 -1.14 -32.74 31.03
C ASP A 189 -1.56 -32.90 29.56
N SER A 190 -2.67 -32.30 29.14
CA SER A 190 -3.13 -32.38 27.77
C SER A 190 -2.45 -31.31 26.92
N LEU A 191 -1.61 -31.73 25.95
CA LEU A 191 -0.89 -30.85 25.05
C LEU A 191 -1.81 -30.38 23.91
N VAL A 192 -1.92 -29.09 23.73
CA VAL A 192 -2.65 -28.45 22.61
C VAL A 192 -1.79 -27.40 21.94
N TYR A 193 -2.19 -27.02 20.71
CA TYR A 193 -1.53 -25.99 19.96
C TYR A 193 -2.43 -24.75 19.87
N LYS A 194 -1.85 -23.58 20.15
CA LYS A 194 -2.52 -22.27 20.10
C LYS A 194 -1.81 -21.35 19.12
N SER A 195 -2.57 -20.61 18.34
CA SER A 195 -2.05 -19.64 17.38
C SER A 195 -2.60 -18.26 17.66
N TYR A 196 -1.71 -17.27 17.64
CA TYR A 196 -2.05 -15.87 17.75
C TYR A 196 -1.55 -15.13 16.51
N PHE A 197 -2.29 -14.15 16.04
CA PHE A 197 -1.90 -13.36 14.90
C PHE A 197 -2.01 -11.87 15.18
N PHE A 198 -1.07 -11.10 14.65
CA PHE A 198 -1.07 -9.65 14.64
C PHE A 198 -1.18 -9.21 13.18
N GLY A 199 -2.36 -8.72 12.80
CA GLY A 199 -2.60 -8.24 11.44
C GLY A 199 -2.06 -6.85 11.23
N ALA A 200 -1.46 -6.59 10.08
CA ALA A 200 -1.15 -5.25 9.64
C ALA A 200 -2.43 -4.61 9.07
N THR A 201 -3.20 -4.01 9.96
CA THR A 201 -4.39 -3.24 9.61
C THR A 201 -4.02 -1.78 9.33
N LYS A 202 -5.00 -0.94 8.98
CA LYS A 202 -4.78 0.49 8.73
C LYS A 202 -4.27 1.29 9.94
N GLU A 203 -4.26 0.69 11.10
CA GLU A 203 -3.76 1.28 12.35
C GLU A 203 -2.24 1.22 12.49
N VAL A 204 -1.64 0.25 11.83
CA VAL A 204 -0.19 0.16 11.76
C VAL A 204 0.29 0.87 10.51
N ILE A 205 1.41 1.57 10.64
CA ILE A 205 2.05 2.26 9.54
C ILE A 205 2.41 1.23 8.47
N GLN A 206 1.89 1.43 7.28
CA GLN A 206 2.22 0.65 6.09
C GLN A 206 2.82 1.61 5.06
N ALA A 207 4.11 1.47 4.82
CA ALA A 207 4.82 2.28 3.86
C ALA A 207 5.47 1.38 2.81
N ASN A 208 5.40 1.79 1.55
CA ASN A 208 6.07 1.14 0.44
C ASN A 208 7.22 2.01 -0.05
N HIS A 209 8.36 1.40 -0.32
CA HIS A 209 9.47 2.06 -0.98
C HIS A 209 9.62 1.50 -2.41
N PHE A 210 9.72 2.41 -3.39
CA PHE A 210 9.95 2.06 -4.79
C PHE A 210 11.18 2.78 -5.32
N SER A 211 12.13 2.00 -5.80
CA SER A 211 13.27 2.51 -6.57
C SER A 211 13.02 2.26 -8.06
N ASN A 212 13.11 3.31 -8.85
CA ASN A 212 12.89 3.25 -10.29
C ASN A 212 14.20 3.24 -11.11
N GLY A 213 15.35 3.30 -10.44
CA GLY A 213 16.64 3.50 -11.12
C GLY A 213 16.61 4.78 -11.97
N ASN A 214 17.42 4.82 -13.04
CA ASN A 214 17.52 5.98 -13.94
C ASN A 214 16.41 6.01 -15.00
N ARG A 215 15.57 4.99 -15.07
CA ARG A 215 14.56 4.88 -16.15
C ARG A 215 13.53 6.02 -16.16
N LEU A 216 13.17 6.57 -15.00
CA LEU A 216 12.25 7.69 -14.96
C LEU A 216 12.87 8.98 -15.52
N GLU A 217 14.15 9.20 -15.29
CA GLU A 217 14.88 10.34 -15.84
C GLU A 217 14.97 10.25 -17.37
N GLU A 218 15.23 9.07 -17.91
CA GLU A 218 15.23 8.82 -19.36
C GLU A 218 13.84 9.10 -19.96
N LEU A 219 12.75 8.63 -19.31
CA LEU A 219 11.39 8.85 -19.76
C LEU A 219 10.98 10.32 -19.66
N ALA A 220 11.47 11.06 -18.65
CA ALA A 220 11.19 12.48 -18.49
C ALA A 220 11.87 13.34 -19.56
N GLN A 221 12.92 12.84 -20.21
CA GLN A 221 13.65 13.53 -21.28
C GLN A 221 13.13 13.19 -22.68
N ASP A 222 12.12 12.32 -22.80
CA ASP A 222 11.51 11.96 -24.10
C ASP A 222 10.83 13.22 -24.69
N PRO A 223 11.24 13.71 -25.88
CA PRO A 223 10.67 14.91 -26.47
C PRO A 223 9.31 14.68 -27.11
N ASP A 224 8.96 13.45 -27.42
CA ASP A 224 7.78 13.11 -28.23
C ASP A 224 6.60 12.63 -27.39
N HIS A 225 6.89 12.10 -26.18
CA HIS A 225 5.88 11.49 -25.33
C HIS A 225 5.99 11.94 -23.88
N THR A 226 4.87 11.91 -23.19
CA THR A 226 4.80 12.09 -21.74
C THR A 226 4.32 10.81 -21.08
N TYR A 227 4.71 10.61 -19.83
CA TYR A 227 4.48 9.37 -19.13
C TYR A 227 3.80 9.60 -17.78
N LEU A 228 2.93 8.66 -17.43
CA LEU A 228 2.30 8.57 -16.11
C LEU A 228 2.64 7.25 -15.46
N LYS A 229 3.17 7.28 -14.26
CA LYS A 229 3.41 6.09 -13.44
C LYS A 229 2.99 6.33 -12.00
N SER A 230 2.14 5.44 -11.48
CA SER A 230 1.70 5.43 -10.09
C SER A 230 1.88 4.03 -9.51
N PRO A 231 2.22 3.88 -8.22
CA PRO A 231 2.67 4.90 -7.29
C PRO A 231 4.15 5.25 -7.55
N ALA A 232 4.64 6.33 -6.97
CA ALA A 232 6.01 6.80 -7.05
C ALA A 232 6.58 6.78 -8.47
N GLY A 233 6.32 7.83 -9.19
CA GLY A 233 6.71 7.78 -10.56
C GLY A 233 6.83 9.14 -11.22
N ILE A 234 6.34 9.22 -12.42
CA ILE A 234 6.40 10.36 -13.28
C ILE A 234 4.99 10.91 -13.51
N PHE A 235 4.87 12.24 -13.53
CA PHE A 235 3.64 12.96 -13.83
C PHE A 235 3.81 13.77 -15.10
N THR A 236 2.73 13.91 -15.86
CA THR A 236 2.70 14.81 -17.00
C THR A 236 2.27 16.20 -16.52
N GLU A 237 3.08 17.21 -16.78
CA GLU A 237 2.72 18.61 -16.60
C GLU A 237 2.25 19.20 -17.93
N ALA A 238 1.05 19.80 -17.94
CA ALA A 238 0.50 20.48 -19.09
C ALA A 238 0.37 21.98 -18.80
N THR A 239 0.94 22.81 -19.65
CA THR A 239 0.79 24.26 -19.60
C THR A 239 -0.14 24.71 -20.70
N PHE A 240 -1.16 25.51 -20.36
CA PHE A 240 -2.13 26.02 -21.31
C PHE A 240 -1.94 27.52 -21.50
N PRO A 241 -1.92 28.01 -22.74
CA PRO A 241 -1.71 29.44 -23.04
C PRO A 241 -3.01 30.26 -22.82
N ILE A 242 -3.49 30.27 -21.57
CA ILE A 242 -4.79 30.89 -21.23
C ILE A 242 -4.84 32.38 -21.56
N ALA A 243 -3.74 33.13 -21.38
CA ALA A 243 -3.68 34.55 -21.68
C ALA A 243 -3.86 34.83 -23.18
N GLU A 244 -3.30 33.98 -24.03
CA GLU A 244 -3.46 34.05 -25.48
C GLU A 244 -4.89 33.75 -25.88
N ILE A 245 -5.44 32.63 -25.42
CA ILE A 245 -6.83 32.24 -25.66
C ILE A 245 -7.79 33.34 -25.19
N TYR A 246 -7.58 33.92 -24.01
CA TYR A 246 -8.41 35.02 -23.52
C TYR A 246 -8.32 36.25 -24.38
N ASN A 247 -7.10 36.63 -24.82
CA ASN A 247 -6.90 37.81 -25.62
C ASN A 247 -7.51 37.72 -27.03
N GLU A 248 -7.45 36.53 -27.63
CA GLU A 248 -8.04 36.26 -28.94
C GLU A 248 -9.57 36.22 -28.91
N HIS A 249 -10.14 35.73 -27.79
CA HIS A 249 -11.57 35.46 -27.63
C HIS A 249 -12.28 36.42 -26.65
N LYS A 250 -11.75 37.61 -26.39
CA LYS A 250 -12.33 38.59 -25.43
C LYS A 250 -13.79 38.92 -25.62
N ARG A 251 -14.28 38.81 -26.86
CA ARG A 251 -15.67 39.15 -27.25
C ARG A 251 -16.53 37.93 -27.46
N ASP A 252 -15.96 36.76 -27.35
CA ASP A 252 -16.66 35.47 -27.57
C ASP A 252 -17.21 34.92 -26.28
N THR A 253 -18.33 34.21 -26.37
CA THR A 253 -18.86 33.44 -25.26
C THR A 253 -18.33 32.02 -25.37
N LEU A 254 -17.42 31.63 -24.47
CA LEU A 254 -16.88 30.28 -24.43
C LEU A 254 -17.88 29.36 -23.75
N ASN A 255 -18.46 28.42 -24.50
CA ASN A 255 -19.41 27.42 -23.96
C ASN A 255 -18.75 26.26 -23.22
N GLY A 256 -17.47 26.05 -23.45
CA GLY A 256 -16.69 25.00 -22.75
C GLY A 256 -15.25 24.96 -23.27
N VAL A 257 -14.36 24.45 -22.43
CA VAL A 257 -12.98 24.16 -22.80
C VAL A 257 -12.71 22.70 -22.53
N ASN A 258 -12.33 21.98 -23.57
CA ASN A 258 -12.04 20.55 -23.49
C ASN A 258 -10.59 20.29 -23.89
N VAL A 259 -9.92 19.40 -23.18
CA VAL A 259 -8.56 18.96 -23.50
C VAL A 259 -8.53 17.45 -23.58
N SER A 260 -7.98 16.93 -24.67
CA SER A 260 -7.85 15.51 -24.92
C SER A 260 -6.39 15.09 -24.99
N PHE A 261 -6.05 14.03 -24.29
CA PHE A 261 -4.75 13.39 -24.37
C PHE A 261 -4.90 12.04 -25.04
N THR A 262 -4.20 11.85 -26.15
CA THR A 262 -4.19 10.60 -26.89
C THR A 262 -3.18 9.65 -26.24
N ARG A 263 -3.63 8.44 -25.96
CA ARG A 263 -2.74 7.41 -25.41
C ARG A 263 -1.79 6.91 -26.50
N TYR A 264 -0.52 6.83 -26.16
CA TYR A 264 0.46 6.14 -26.99
C TYR A 264 0.23 4.62 -26.92
N ASN A 265 0.19 3.95 -28.08
CA ASN A 265 0.06 2.51 -28.17
C ASN A 265 1.43 1.87 -28.04
N GLU A 266 1.68 1.28 -26.87
CA GLU A 266 2.89 0.50 -26.66
C GLU A 266 2.97 -0.71 -27.60
N LYS A 267 4.19 -1.09 -27.97
CA LYS A 267 4.45 -2.36 -28.66
C LYS A 267 3.97 -3.52 -27.79
N GLU A 268 3.49 -4.57 -28.42
CA GLU A 268 3.05 -5.75 -27.67
C GLU A 268 4.20 -6.31 -26.81
N SER A 269 3.90 -6.48 -25.52
CA SER A 269 4.79 -7.07 -24.52
C SER A 269 4.06 -8.21 -23.82
N LYS A 270 4.77 -9.27 -23.47
CA LYS A 270 4.24 -10.38 -22.68
C LYS A 270 3.68 -9.88 -21.32
N TYR A 271 4.28 -8.85 -20.75
CA TYR A 271 3.89 -8.26 -19.47
C TYR A 271 3.46 -6.81 -19.69
N LYS A 272 2.32 -6.64 -20.33
CA LYS A 272 1.74 -5.34 -20.65
C LYS A 272 1.02 -4.79 -19.42
N MET A 273 1.32 -3.56 -19.05
CA MET A 273 0.52 -2.87 -18.03
C MET A 273 -0.89 -2.58 -18.55
N GLY A 274 -1.88 -2.72 -17.68
CA GLY A 274 -3.26 -2.39 -18.02
C GLY A 274 -3.41 -0.89 -18.36
N ILE A 275 -4.39 -0.58 -19.19
CA ILE A 275 -4.75 0.81 -19.48
C ILE A 275 -5.48 1.37 -18.26
N PRO A 276 -5.02 2.47 -17.66
CA PRO A 276 -5.73 3.11 -16.57
C PRO A 276 -7.15 3.49 -17.01
N GLN A 277 -8.14 3.09 -16.23
CA GLN A 277 -9.53 3.45 -16.53
C GLN A 277 -9.81 4.94 -16.37
N TYR A 278 -9.07 5.58 -15.45
CA TYR A 278 -9.23 6.99 -15.10
C TYR A 278 -7.88 7.67 -14.99
N VAL A 279 -7.84 8.92 -15.43
CA VAL A 279 -6.72 9.85 -15.24
C VAL A 279 -7.23 11.08 -14.51
N LEU A 280 -6.48 11.53 -13.51
CA LEU A 280 -6.77 12.70 -12.70
C LEU A 280 -5.92 13.87 -13.17
N MET A 281 -6.54 15.02 -13.37
CA MET A 281 -5.89 16.33 -13.58
C MET A 281 -6.09 17.17 -12.33
N VAL A 282 -5.00 17.73 -11.78
CA VAL A 282 -5.01 18.60 -10.60
C VAL A 282 -4.11 19.79 -10.89
N ARG A 283 -4.42 20.97 -10.36
CA ARG A 283 -3.51 22.11 -10.43
C ARG A 283 -2.18 21.76 -9.79
N LYS A 284 -1.07 22.08 -10.44
CA LYS A 284 0.28 21.78 -9.94
C LYS A 284 0.49 22.24 -8.49
N LYS A 285 0.04 23.44 -8.14
CA LYS A 285 0.15 23.98 -6.78
C LYS A 285 -0.65 23.22 -5.72
N ASP A 286 -1.72 22.53 -6.13
CA ASP A 286 -2.64 21.83 -5.24
C ASP A 286 -2.38 20.33 -5.20
N MET A 287 -1.40 19.82 -5.98
CA MET A 287 -1.15 18.38 -6.15
C MET A 287 -0.87 17.68 -4.83
N PHE A 288 0.04 18.19 -4.02
CA PHE A 288 0.38 17.55 -2.75
C PHE A 288 -0.79 17.60 -1.77
N SER A 289 -1.39 18.78 -1.56
CA SER A 289 -2.54 18.92 -0.66
C SER A 289 -3.76 18.10 -1.09
N PHE A 290 -3.94 17.87 -2.39
CA PHE A 290 -5.02 17.02 -2.89
C PHE A 290 -4.93 15.59 -2.33
N PHE A 291 -3.72 15.02 -2.33
CA PHE A 291 -3.50 13.65 -1.84
C PHE A 291 -3.34 13.58 -0.31
N GLU A 292 -2.63 14.53 0.29
CA GLU A 292 -2.38 14.56 1.74
C GLU A 292 -3.66 14.78 2.56
N GLU A 293 -4.53 15.67 2.06
CA GLU A 293 -5.81 15.99 2.71
C GLU A 293 -6.97 15.09 2.23
N ASN A 294 -6.70 14.09 1.37
CA ASN A 294 -7.71 13.21 0.78
C ASN A 294 -8.87 13.97 0.13
N LYS A 295 -8.57 15.04 -0.62
CA LYS A 295 -9.57 15.86 -1.27
C LYS A 295 -10.37 15.07 -2.29
N ILE A 296 -11.65 15.40 -2.40
CA ILE A 296 -12.56 14.83 -3.39
C ILE A 296 -12.46 15.66 -4.67
N ILE A 297 -12.65 15.01 -5.82
CA ILE A 297 -12.69 15.65 -7.13
C ILE A 297 -13.87 16.64 -7.17
N ASP A 298 -13.59 17.90 -7.45
CA ASP A 298 -14.55 19.02 -7.34
C ASP A 298 -14.94 19.65 -8.68
N ASN A 299 -14.34 19.22 -9.79
CA ASN A 299 -14.48 19.80 -11.13
C ASN A 299 -14.17 21.30 -11.21
N LYS A 300 -13.35 21.81 -10.28
CA LYS A 300 -12.86 23.19 -10.23
C LYS A 300 -11.34 23.26 -10.15
N THR A 301 -10.77 22.52 -9.20
CA THR A 301 -9.32 22.41 -8.98
C THR A 301 -8.78 21.05 -9.40
N SER A 302 -9.68 20.09 -9.55
CA SER A 302 -9.38 18.71 -9.91
C SER A 302 -10.46 18.15 -10.84
N PHE A 303 -10.04 17.37 -11.84
CA PHE A 303 -10.91 16.80 -12.87
C PHE A 303 -10.55 15.35 -13.10
N LEU A 304 -11.54 14.49 -13.33
CA LEU A 304 -11.35 13.09 -13.67
C LEU A 304 -11.79 12.84 -15.12
N SER A 305 -10.96 12.14 -15.87
CA SER A 305 -11.30 11.66 -17.20
C SER A 305 -11.28 10.15 -17.24
N SER A 306 -12.27 9.56 -17.89
CA SER A 306 -12.31 8.13 -18.22
C SER A 306 -11.69 7.86 -19.58
N TYR A 307 -11.11 6.67 -19.71
CA TYR A 307 -10.57 6.21 -20.99
C TYR A 307 -11.68 5.94 -22.01
N SER A 308 -11.55 6.54 -23.19
CA SER A 308 -12.38 6.25 -24.35
C SER A 308 -11.64 5.28 -25.27
N SER A 309 -12.12 4.03 -25.32
CA SER A 309 -11.52 2.99 -26.17
C SER A 309 -11.73 3.25 -27.67
N SER A 310 -12.84 3.90 -28.04
CA SER A 310 -13.16 4.24 -29.44
C SER A 310 -12.19 5.27 -30.03
N ASN A 311 -11.75 6.22 -29.20
CA ASN A 311 -10.89 7.31 -29.64
C ASN A 311 -9.44 7.16 -29.14
N ASN A 312 -9.18 6.18 -28.28
CA ASN A 312 -7.89 6.00 -27.60
C ASN A 312 -7.43 7.23 -26.82
N THR A 313 -8.36 7.93 -26.14
CA THR A 313 -8.11 9.20 -25.49
C THR A 313 -8.66 9.29 -24.07
N TYR A 314 -8.12 10.24 -23.32
CA TYR A 314 -8.69 10.79 -22.08
C TYR A 314 -9.08 12.23 -22.34
N THR A 315 -10.37 12.56 -22.22
CA THR A 315 -10.88 13.91 -22.48
C THR A 315 -11.36 14.54 -21.19
N PHE A 316 -10.76 15.66 -20.83
CA PHE A 316 -11.21 16.51 -19.73
C PHE A 316 -12.12 17.60 -20.29
N THR A 317 -13.34 17.66 -19.77
CA THR A 317 -14.36 18.58 -20.23
C THR A 317 -14.56 19.72 -19.23
N ASN A 318 -14.91 20.90 -19.74
CA ASN A 318 -15.24 22.08 -18.93
C ASN A 318 -14.16 22.50 -17.93
N ILE A 319 -12.91 22.46 -18.33
CA ILE A 319 -11.77 22.83 -17.48
C ILE A 319 -11.62 24.36 -17.29
N CYS A 320 -12.59 25.17 -17.72
CA CYS A 320 -12.55 26.63 -17.58
C CYS A 320 -12.25 27.08 -16.14
N LEU A 321 -12.83 26.42 -15.15
CA LEU A 321 -12.66 26.77 -13.75
C LEU A 321 -11.25 26.43 -13.20
N LEU A 322 -10.48 25.60 -13.89
CA LEU A 322 -9.10 25.31 -13.50
C LEU A 322 -8.23 26.59 -13.48
N TYR A 323 -8.58 27.57 -14.30
CA TYR A 323 -7.79 28.78 -14.55
C TYR A 323 -8.45 30.08 -14.07
N THR A 324 -9.70 30.05 -13.61
CA THR A 324 -10.31 31.23 -13.02
C THR A 324 -9.65 31.52 -11.68
N SER A 325 -8.95 32.63 -11.57
CA SER A 325 -8.65 33.25 -10.29
C SER A 325 -9.97 33.60 -9.61
N PRO A 326 -10.09 33.45 -8.27
CA PRO A 326 -11.23 33.98 -7.57
C PRO A 326 -11.42 35.45 -7.96
N SER A 327 -12.60 35.78 -8.44
CA SER A 327 -12.93 37.15 -8.73
C SER A 327 -12.79 38.01 -7.47
N PRO A 328 -12.35 39.27 -7.54
CA PRO A 328 -12.39 40.17 -6.38
C PRO A 328 -13.78 40.25 -5.71
N ARG A 329 -14.84 39.85 -6.40
CA ARG A 329 -16.20 39.76 -5.86
C ARG A 329 -16.39 38.56 -4.92
N ASP A 330 -15.57 37.51 -5.05
CA ASP A 330 -15.67 36.31 -4.20
C ASP A 330 -15.06 36.55 -2.81
N TYR A 331 -14.21 37.59 -2.67
CA TYR A 331 -13.66 38.06 -1.39
C TYR A 331 -14.54 39.08 -0.67
N ALA A 332 -15.55 39.63 -1.33
CA ALA A 332 -16.44 40.63 -0.74
C ALA A 332 -17.70 40.02 -0.09
N ALA A 333 -17.85 38.69 -0.12
CA ALA A 333 -19.01 37.98 0.39
C ALA A 333 -18.67 37.02 1.57
N SER A 334 -17.48 37.18 2.19
CA SER A 334 -17.09 36.41 3.40
C SER A 334 -16.96 37.33 4.61
#